data_5990c69318363e728afb4814b9f1e90a
#
_entry.id   5990c69318363e728afb4814b9f1e90a
#
_cell.length_a   1.000
_cell.length_b   1.000
_cell.length_c   1.000
_cell.angle_alpha   90.00
_cell.angle_beta   90.00
_cell.angle_gamma   90.00
#
_symmetry.space_group_name_H-M   'P 1'
#
loop_
_entity.id
_entity.type
_entity.pdbx_description
1 polymer ?
#
loop_
_entity_poly.entity_id
_entity_poly.type
_entity_poly.pdbx_seq_one_letter_code
_entity_poly.pdbx_strand_id
1 'polypeptide(L)'
;MLKGMGFLKNIFTVLIGSGLFFAASAANIQAPSFTERNVEKSDFFAKSIKSEKITEAWTYQFVFDNGTRAYINFATIIIPTSGKKIGCDISFYGFKGKNPNIGRQYPLERIWEFKDQNKISIKDEYVLEGLPGKGHRVFFSANKEDFGKFLLDVTFSSANKGKVPGDGNWKIGSAHYGAAILIPYGRVKGKIAFNSDTLEVKGYGYLEHTWQSGNPTDLAVQAFNLSEATRGAYAGRLALDEDGAPFGYIIEKKGDKSKILLPKEILENGKPYKGSKFPKAALQITWQNAEDTLTLDMSKPRQKFSMLENFDGWLAKKATKVMLGGEIFFWRGRTKSNEGYVYDWSITGF
;
A
#
# COMPACT_ATOMS: atom_id res chain seq x y z
N MET A 1 -56.14 -31.24 -1.90
CA MET A 1 -55.86 -31.24 -3.36
C MET A 1 -54.52 -30.54 -3.57
N LEU A 2 -53.46 -31.18 -3.53
CA LEU A 2 -52.58 -31.83 -4.50
C LEU A 2 -52.63 -31.24 -5.91
N LYS A 3 -51.57 -30.49 -6.27
CA LYS A 3 -50.77 -30.61 -7.50
C LYS A 3 -49.86 -29.41 -7.68
N GLY A 4 -48.58 -29.65 -7.87
CA GLY A 4 -47.60 -28.68 -8.34
C GLY A 4 -46.18 -28.88 -7.86
N MET A 5 -45.74 -30.14 -7.68
CA MET A 5 -44.34 -30.48 -7.50
C MET A 5 -43.80 -31.04 -8.84
N GLY A 6 -42.83 -30.37 -9.43
CA GLY A 6 -42.15 -30.91 -10.58
C GLY A 6 -41.68 -29.84 -11.54
N PHE A 7 -40.47 -29.30 -11.32
CA PHE A 7 -39.58 -28.81 -12.37
C PHE A 7 -38.32 -28.18 -11.74
N LEU A 8 -37.38 -29.01 -11.33
CA LEU A 8 -35.98 -28.62 -11.08
C LEU A 8 -35.16 -29.87 -10.78
N LYS A 9 -35.15 -30.76 -11.74
CA LYS A 9 -34.09 -31.82 -11.87
C LYS A 9 -33.69 -31.80 -13.33
N ASN A 10 -32.38 -31.70 -13.57
CA ASN A 10 -31.65 -31.78 -14.84
C ASN A 10 -31.12 -30.43 -15.34
N ILE A 11 -30.01 -29.94 -14.71
CA ILE A 11 -28.88 -29.33 -15.38
C ILE A 11 -27.66 -29.56 -14.46
N PHE A 12 -27.23 -30.78 -14.40
CA PHE A 12 -25.92 -31.17 -13.87
C PHE A 12 -25.46 -32.39 -14.67
N THR A 13 -24.98 -32.16 -15.85
CA THR A 13 -24.10 -33.12 -16.56
C THR A 13 -23.58 -32.42 -17.82
N VAL A 14 -22.31 -32.56 -18.04
CA VAL A 14 -21.50 -32.15 -19.21
C VAL A 14 -20.81 -30.81 -19.04
N LEU A 15 -19.63 -30.88 -18.43
CA LEU A 15 -18.40 -30.25 -18.90
C LEU A 15 -17.21 -30.86 -18.15
N ILE A 16 -17.00 -32.17 -18.36
CA ILE A 16 -15.69 -32.79 -18.16
C ILE A 16 -15.11 -32.91 -19.58
N GLY A 17 -14.01 -32.26 -19.82
CA GLY A 17 -13.22 -32.54 -21.00
C GLY A 17 -12.82 -31.34 -21.80
N SER A 18 -11.86 -30.62 -21.33
CA SER A 18 -10.72 -30.08 -22.11
C SER A 18 -9.79 -29.42 -21.12
N GLY A 19 -8.87 -30.19 -20.57
CA GLY A 19 -7.70 -29.65 -19.91
C GLY A 19 -6.84 -28.92 -20.96
N LEU A 20 -7.19 -27.68 -21.24
CA LEU A 20 -6.26 -26.73 -21.77
C LEU A 20 -5.32 -26.40 -20.60
N PHE A 21 -4.19 -27.11 -20.55
CA PHE A 21 -3.00 -26.62 -19.91
C PHE A 21 -2.65 -25.32 -20.64
N PHE A 22 -3.16 -24.19 -20.17
CA PHE A 22 -2.48 -22.94 -20.37
C PHE A 22 -1.16 -23.09 -19.60
N ALA A 23 -0.09 -23.37 -20.33
CA ALA A 23 1.23 -23.05 -19.83
C ALA A 23 1.15 -21.57 -19.47
N ALA A 24 1.10 -21.27 -18.18
CA ALA A 24 1.22 -19.91 -17.68
C ALA A 24 2.57 -19.42 -18.19
N SER A 25 2.55 -18.59 -19.22
CA SER A 25 3.72 -17.87 -19.68
C SER A 25 4.05 -16.94 -18.52
N ALA A 26 5.13 -17.23 -17.80
CA ALA A 26 5.63 -16.36 -16.75
C ALA A 26 5.55 -14.92 -17.25
N ALA A 27 4.81 -14.07 -16.54
CA ALA A 27 4.59 -12.72 -16.98
C ALA A 27 5.96 -12.06 -17.15
N ASN A 28 6.27 -11.62 -18.37
CA ASN A 28 7.58 -11.04 -18.67
C ASN A 28 7.63 -9.66 -18.00
N ILE A 29 8.22 -9.60 -16.81
CA ILE A 29 8.40 -8.35 -16.06
C ILE A 29 9.63 -7.63 -16.64
N GLN A 30 9.38 -6.52 -17.30
CA GLN A 30 10.42 -5.61 -17.75
C GLN A 30 10.58 -4.49 -16.73
N ALA A 31 11.70 -4.50 -16.02
CA ALA A 31 12.06 -3.44 -15.08
C ALA A 31 12.38 -2.12 -15.81
N PRO A 32 12.20 -0.96 -15.15
CA PRO A 32 12.70 0.31 -15.67
C PRO A 32 14.23 0.30 -15.80
N SER A 33 14.78 1.26 -16.51
CA SER A 33 16.24 1.38 -16.65
C SER A 33 16.91 1.52 -15.26
N PHE A 34 18.14 1.02 -15.13
CA PHE A 34 18.92 1.16 -13.90
C PHE A 34 19.39 2.60 -13.62
N THR A 35 19.08 3.57 -14.50
CA THR A 35 19.41 4.97 -14.27
C THR A 35 18.63 5.50 -13.09
N GLU A 36 19.32 5.89 -12.03
CA GLU A 36 18.69 6.48 -10.85
C GLU A 36 18.46 7.97 -11.03
N ARG A 37 17.28 8.46 -10.71
CA ARG A 37 17.00 9.89 -10.61
C ARG A 37 16.43 10.26 -9.26
N ASN A 38 16.59 11.51 -8.87
CA ASN A 38 15.87 12.04 -7.72
C ASN A 38 14.39 12.23 -8.03
N VAL A 39 13.58 12.17 -6.99
CA VAL A 39 12.16 12.52 -7.07
C VAL A 39 11.99 13.97 -7.52
N GLU A 40 11.05 14.19 -8.43
CA GLU A 40 10.65 15.47 -8.98
C GLU A 40 9.20 15.83 -8.56
N LYS A 41 8.79 17.07 -8.82
CA LYS A 41 7.43 17.55 -8.56
C LYS A 41 6.37 16.69 -9.26
N SER A 42 6.64 16.24 -10.47
CA SER A 42 5.77 15.38 -11.27
C SER A 42 5.51 14.00 -10.64
N ASP A 43 6.41 13.52 -9.78
CA ASP A 43 6.23 12.23 -9.09
C ASP A 43 5.24 12.31 -7.93
N PHE A 44 5.01 13.51 -7.40
CA PHE A 44 4.04 13.75 -6.33
C PHE A 44 2.60 13.83 -6.85
N PHE A 45 2.39 14.45 -8.02
CA PHE A 45 1.05 14.60 -8.59
C PHE A 45 0.57 13.36 -9.31
N ALA A 46 -0.75 13.25 -9.45
CA ALA A 46 -1.38 12.12 -10.09
C ALA A 46 -0.86 11.91 -11.53
N LYS A 47 -0.62 10.65 -11.87
CA LYS A 47 -0.18 10.23 -13.21
C LYS A 47 -1.36 10.13 -14.17
N SER A 48 -2.50 9.65 -13.69
CA SER A 48 -3.65 9.41 -14.56
C SER A 48 -4.98 9.33 -13.78
N ILE A 49 -5.29 10.34 -12.97
CA ILE A 49 -6.48 10.30 -12.11
C ILE A 49 -7.79 10.13 -12.88
N LYS A 50 -7.87 10.69 -14.10
CA LYS A 50 -9.05 10.62 -14.97
C LYS A 50 -9.15 9.34 -15.80
N SER A 51 -8.09 8.53 -15.86
CA SER A 51 -8.14 7.26 -16.59
C SER A 51 -8.97 6.24 -15.81
N GLU A 52 -9.94 5.64 -16.45
CA GLU A 52 -10.74 4.56 -15.86
C GLU A 52 -9.97 3.23 -15.73
N LYS A 53 -8.79 3.13 -16.35
CA LYS A 53 -7.98 1.91 -16.39
C LYS A 53 -6.79 1.91 -15.43
N ILE A 54 -6.49 3.04 -14.80
CA ILE A 54 -5.33 3.21 -13.93
C ILE A 54 -5.80 3.56 -12.52
N THR A 55 -5.28 2.87 -11.52
CA THR A 55 -5.42 3.24 -10.11
C THR A 55 -4.13 3.80 -9.57
N GLU A 56 -4.23 4.66 -8.57
CA GLU A 56 -3.10 5.35 -7.95
C GLU A 56 -3.27 5.37 -6.43
N ALA A 57 -2.15 5.35 -5.70
CA ALA A 57 -2.18 5.45 -4.24
C ALA A 57 -0.99 6.24 -3.70
N TRP A 58 -1.26 7.16 -2.75
CA TRP A 58 -0.28 7.80 -1.89
C TRP A 58 -0.37 7.15 -0.52
N THR A 59 0.67 6.41 -0.14
CA THR A 59 0.70 5.66 1.11
C THR A 59 1.70 6.27 2.07
N TYR A 60 1.21 6.63 3.26
CA TYR A 60 2.00 7.17 4.36
C TYR A 60 2.08 6.18 5.51
N GLN A 61 3.27 6.09 6.09
CA GLN A 61 3.49 5.36 7.34
C GLN A 61 4.18 6.30 8.32
N PHE A 62 3.59 6.50 9.49
CA PHE A 62 4.17 7.31 10.55
C PHE A 62 4.41 6.45 11.80
N VAL A 63 5.56 6.66 12.42
CA VAL A 63 5.92 6.05 13.69
C VAL A 63 6.33 7.17 14.64
N PHE A 64 5.55 7.33 15.70
CA PHE A 64 5.77 8.38 16.67
C PHE A 64 6.58 7.90 17.88
N ASP A 65 7.33 8.80 18.50
CA ASP A 65 8.23 8.52 19.62
C ASP A 65 7.49 7.98 20.86
N ASN A 66 6.19 8.28 20.99
CA ASN A 66 5.31 7.74 22.03
C ASN A 66 4.82 6.30 21.76
N GLY A 67 5.30 5.65 20.67
CA GLY A 67 4.92 4.30 20.27
C GLY A 67 3.66 4.19 19.41
N THR A 68 2.89 5.27 19.26
CA THR A 68 1.74 5.31 18.34
C THR A 68 2.22 5.24 16.90
N ARG A 69 1.44 4.58 16.04
CA ARG A 69 1.64 4.56 14.58
C ARG A 69 0.41 5.06 13.88
N ALA A 70 0.62 5.73 12.75
CA ALA A 70 -0.47 6.08 11.84
C ALA A 70 -0.14 5.60 10.43
N TYR A 71 -1.15 5.03 9.78
CA TYR A 71 -1.09 4.60 8.38
C TYR A 71 -2.20 5.31 7.64
N ILE A 72 -1.85 5.95 6.54
CA ILE A 72 -2.79 6.69 5.71
C ILE A 72 -2.63 6.25 4.28
N ASN A 73 -3.74 6.03 3.62
CA ASN A 73 -3.78 5.72 2.21
C ASN A 73 -4.80 6.62 1.52
N PHE A 74 -4.36 7.35 0.51
CA PHE A 74 -5.23 8.03 -0.45
C PHE A 74 -5.11 7.25 -1.75
N ALA A 75 -6.18 6.59 -2.18
CA ALA A 75 -6.11 5.72 -3.34
C ALA A 75 -7.32 5.86 -4.24
N THR A 76 -7.11 5.76 -5.54
CA THR A 76 -8.19 5.50 -6.47
C THR A 76 -8.42 4.00 -6.59
N ILE A 77 -9.68 3.58 -6.65
CA ILE A 77 -10.09 2.19 -6.85
C ILE A 77 -11.15 2.13 -7.94
N ILE A 78 -11.16 1.04 -8.70
CA ILE A 78 -12.17 0.78 -9.71
C ILE A 78 -13.19 -0.17 -9.11
N ILE A 79 -14.43 0.31 -8.99
CA ILE A 79 -15.54 -0.49 -8.49
C ILE A 79 -16.43 -0.85 -9.70
N PRO A 80 -16.59 -2.14 -10.08
CA PRO A 80 -17.28 -2.54 -11.30
C PRO A 80 -18.68 -1.98 -11.44
N THR A 81 -19.41 -1.81 -10.32
CA THR A 81 -20.80 -1.35 -10.31
C THR A 81 -20.96 0.17 -10.25
N SER A 82 -19.94 0.92 -9.86
CA SER A 82 -20.02 2.37 -9.61
C SER A 82 -18.85 3.18 -10.17
N GLY A 83 -18.01 2.55 -10.97
CA GLY A 83 -16.85 3.19 -11.60
C GLY A 83 -15.71 3.50 -10.64
N LYS A 84 -14.79 4.34 -11.09
CA LYS A 84 -13.63 4.72 -10.31
C LYS A 84 -14.01 5.70 -9.19
N LYS A 85 -13.51 5.45 -7.99
CA LYS A 85 -13.69 6.27 -6.79
C LYS A 85 -12.34 6.64 -6.20
N ILE A 86 -12.32 7.67 -5.36
CA ILE A 86 -11.20 7.91 -4.48
C ILE A 86 -11.53 7.43 -3.07
N GLY A 87 -10.62 6.66 -2.49
CA GLY A 87 -10.69 6.20 -1.10
C GLY A 87 -9.66 6.94 -0.25
N CYS A 88 -10.04 7.26 0.97
CA CYS A 88 -9.14 7.76 2.00
C CYS A 88 -9.33 6.92 3.24
N ASP A 89 -8.27 6.32 3.74
CA ASP A 89 -8.30 5.57 4.98
C ASP A 89 -7.17 5.96 5.92
N ILE A 90 -7.45 5.91 7.21
CA ILE A 90 -6.48 6.09 8.27
C ILE A 90 -6.68 5.04 9.35
N SER A 91 -5.58 4.52 9.87
CA SER A 91 -5.60 3.70 11.07
C SER A 91 -4.53 4.20 12.05
N PHE A 92 -4.92 4.32 13.33
CA PHE A 92 -3.98 4.49 14.42
C PHE A 92 -3.76 3.13 15.09
N TYR A 93 -2.53 2.86 15.48
CA TYR A 93 -2.16 1.72 16.29
C TYR A 93 -1.47 2.20 17.57
N GLY A 94 -1.93 1.67 18.71
CA GLY A 94 -1.39 2.06 20.02
C GLY A 94 -1.78 3.46 20.49
N PHE A 95 -2.77 4.10 19.88
CA PHE A 95 -3.27 5.40 20.32
C PHE A 95 -3.97 5.28 21.67
N LYS A 96 -3.29 5.68 22.75
CA LYS A 96 -3.79 5.50 24.14
C LYS A 96 -4.36 4.09 24.38
N GLY A 97 -3.67 3.06 23.90
CA GLY A 97 -4.07 1.65 24.04
C GLY A 97 -5.17 1.18 23.07
N LYS A 98 -5.65 2.03 22.17
CA LYS A 98 -6.68 1.72 21.16
C LYS A 98 -6.06 1.63 19.76
N ASN A 99 -6.77 0.95 18.84
CA ASN A 99 -6.38 0.80 17.43
C ASN A 99 -7.53 1.21 16.50
N PRO A 100 -7.97 2.49 16.53
CA PRO A 100 -9.07 2.92 15.67
C PRO A 100 -8.67 3.01 14.20
N ASN A 101 -9.63 2.74 13.31
CA ASN A 101 -9.50 2.96 11.89
C ASN A 101 -10.76 3.57 11.29
N ILE A 102 -10.65 4.25 10.16
CA ILE A 102 -11.76 4.77 9.38
C ILE A 102 -11.40 4.80 7.91
N GLY A 103 -12.35 4.42 7.06
CA GLY A 103 -12.28 4.56 5.60
C GLY A 103 -13.43 5.41 5.08
N ARG A 104 -13.15 6.22 4.06
CA ARG A 104 -14.11 7.04 3.33
C ARG A 104 -13.91 6.89 1.84
N GLN A 105 -14.99 6.99 1.08
CA GLN A 105 -14.97 6.98 -0.38
C GLN A 105 -15.68 8.21 -0.92
N TYR A 106 -15.14 8.76 -2.00
CA TYR A 106 -15.68 9.93 -2.67
C TYR A 106 -15.71 9.73 -4.18
N PRO A 107 -16.62 10.42 -4.88
CA PRO A 107 -16.53 10.58 -6.33
C PRO A 107 -15.22 11.25 -6.74
N LEU A 108 -14.70 10.94 -7.93
CA LEU A 108 -13.43 11.49 -8.43
C LEU A 108 -13.42 13.02 -8.50
N GLU A 109 -14.56 13.64 -8.70
CA GLU A 109 -14.72 15.09 -8.78
C GLU A 109 -14.36 15.81 -7.48
N ARG A 110 -14.22 15.04 -6.38
CA ARG A 110 -13.82 15.58 -5.07
C ARG A 110 -12.32 15.68 -4.87
N ILE A 111 -11.52 15.15 -5.81
CA ILE A 111 -10.07 15.37 -5.77
C ILE A 111 -9.71 16.57 -6.63
N TRP A 112 -8.93 17.47 -6.06
CA TRP A 112 -8.43 18.66 -6.73
C TRP A 112 -6.92 18.76 -6.57
N GLU A 113 -6.22 18.98 -7.67
CA GLU A 113 -4.80 19.23 -7.73
C GLU A 113 -4.53 20.70 -8.00
N PHE A 114 -3.90 21.35 -7.04
CA PHE A 114 -3.45 22.75 -7.15
C PHE A 114 -1.92 22.74 -7.38
N LYS A 115 -1.52 22.52 -8.62
CA LYS A 115 -0.10 22.30 -8.97
C LYS A 115 0.78 23.49 -8.64
N ASP A 116 0.26 24.72 -8.75
CA ASP A 116 1.01 25.95 -8.41
C ASP A 116 1.23 26.07 -6.90
N GLN A 117 0.31 25.57 -6.10
CA GLN A 117 0.38 25.56 -4.63
C GLN A 117 1.04 24.28 -4.07
N ASN A 118 1.46 23.33 -4.93
CA ASN A 118 1.94 22.02 -4.52
C ASN A 118 0.97 21.29 -3.56
N LYS A 119 -0.33 21.29 -3.91
CA LYS A 119 -1.40 20.81 -3.04
C LYS A 119 -2.30 19.83 -3.77
N ILE A 120 -2.68 18.76 -3.07
CA ILE A 120 -3.76 17.86 -3.44
C ILE A 120 -4.80 17.93 -2.32
N SER A 121 -6.06 18.14 -2.65
CA SER A 121 -7.17 18.20 -1.70
C SER A 121 -8.25 17.23 -2.11
N ILE A 122 -8.82 16.53 -1.13
CA ILE A 122 -9.97 15.64 -1.31
C ILE A 122 -11.05 16.13 -0.37
N LYS A 123 -12.07 16.83 -0.93
CA LYS A 123 -13.22 17.36 -0.21
C LYS A 123 -12.85 18.19 1.03
N ASP A 124 -11.74 18.91 1.02
CA ASP A 124 -11.25 19.71 2.15
C ASP A 124 -11.01 18.95 3.47
N GLU A 125 -11.34 17.66 3.52
CA GLU A 125 -11.13 16.79 4.68
C GLU A 125 -9.74 16.14 4.66
N TYR A 126 -9.11 16.06 3.47
CA TYR A 126 -7.81 15.43 3.26
C TYR A 126 -6.94 16.32 2.39
N VAL A 127 -5.82 16.73 2.92
CA VAL A 127 -4.92 17.68 2.23
C VAL A 127 -3.49 17.16 2.28
N LEU A 128 -2.86 17.10 1.13
CA LEU A 128 -1.43 16.89 0.94
C LEU A 128 -0.87 18.22 0.43
N GLU A 129 0.02 18.85 1.17
CA GLU A 129 0.50 20.22 0.90
C GLU A 129 2.01 20.32 1.00
N GLY A 130 2.62 21.05 0.07
CA GLY A 130 4.06 21.14 -0.08
C GLY A 130 4.66 19.95 -0.81
N LEU A 131 5.90 20.07 -1.24
CA LEU A 131 6.60 18.99 -1.95
C LEU A 131 7.39 18.11 -0.98
N PRO A 132 7.49 16.80 -1.27
CA PRO A 132 8.40 15.92 -0.57
C PRO A 132 9.82 16.50 -0.49
N GLY A 133 10.39 16.53 0.73
CA GLY A 133 11.72 17.13 0.97
C GLY A 133 11.75 18.66 1.12
N LYS A 134 10.62 19.36 0.94
CA LYS A 134 10.51 20.83 1.03
C LYS A 134 9.35 21.29 1.90
N GLY A 135 9.13 20.66 3.05
CA GLY A 135 8.04 21.02 3.95
C GLY A 135 6.71 20.43 3.48
N HIS A 136 6.59 19.13 3.52
CA HIS A 136 5.37 18.42 3.15
C HIS A 136 4.47 18.24 4.37
N ARG A 137 3.21 18.62 4.25
CA ARG A 137 2.16 18.48 5.28
C ARG A 137 1.13 17.46 4.84
N VAL A 138 0.67 16.66 5.78
CA VAL A 138 -0.46 15.75 5.61
C VAL A 138 -1.53 16.12 6.62
N PHE A 139 -2.70 16.43 6.11
CA PHE A 139 -3.88 16.69 6.91
C PHE A 139 -4.95 15.64 6.57
N PHE A 140 -5.55 15.07 7.60
CA PHE A 140 -6.67 14.15 7.51
C PHE A 140 -7.66 14.48 8.61
N SER A 141 -8.92 14.75 8.25
CA SER A 141 -10.00 14.97 9.21
C SER A 141 -11.23 14.21 8.76
N ALA A 142 -11.75 13.33 9.61
CA ALA A 142 -12.96 12.59 9.33
C ALA A 142 -13.82 12.43 10.57
N ASN A 143 -15.13 12.48 10.39
CA ASN A 143 -16.12 12.18 11.40
C ASN A 143 -17.15 11.21 10.81
N LYS A 144 -17.30 10.05 11.43
CA LYS A 144 -18.30 9.04 11.06
C LYS A 144 -18.93 8.50 12.33
N GLU A 145 -20.25 8.50 12.42
CA GLU A 145 -21.02 8.24 13.64
C GLU A 145 -20.56 6.98 14.37
N ASP A 146 -20.45 5.85 13.65
CA ASP A 146 -20.06 4.56 14.22
C ASP A 146 -18.56 4.38 14.44
N PHE A 147 -17.70 5.24 13.85
CA PHE A 147 -16.24 5.09 13.84
C PHE A 147 -15.50 6.19 14.60
N GLY A 148 -16.21 7.28 14.97
CA GLY A 148 -15.66 8.40 15.71
C GLY A 148 -15.04 9.50 14.87
N LYS A 149 -14.41 10.44 15.55
CA LYS A 149 -13.73 11.62 14.97
C LYS A 149 -12.23 11.36 14.90
N PHE A 150 -11.65 11.53 13.72
CA PHE A 150 -10.22 11.41 13.49
C PHE A 150 -9.64 12.74 13.07
N LEU A 151 -8.46 13.03 13.55
CA LEU A 151 -7.60 14.10 13.06
C LEU A 151 -6.16 13.61 12.97
N LEU A 152 -5.51 13.92 11.87
CA LEU A 152 -4.06 13.89 11.75
C LEU A 152 -3.65 15.18 11.05
N ASP A 153 -2.72 15.92 11.65
CA ASP A 153 -2.13 17.12 11.09
C ASP A 153 -0.64 17.09 11.41
N VAL A 154 0.14 16.61 10.46
CA VAL A 154 1.58 16.42 10.64
C VAL A 154 2.35 17.01 9.47
N THR A 155 3.56 17.50 9.76
CA THR A 155 4.48 18.08 8.78
C THR A 155 5.84 17.40 8.88
N PHE A 156 6.41 17.05 7.73
CA PHE A 156 7.79 16.61 7.63
C PHE A 156 8.72 17.79 7.87
N SER A 157 9.43 17.78 8.98
CA SER A 157 10.39 18.83 9.36
C SER A 157 11.74 18.67 8.67
N SER A 158 12.09 17.46 8.28
CA SER A 158 13.21 17.11 7.40
C SER A 158 12.92 15.77 6.73
N ALA A 159 13.47 15.57 5.54
CA ALA A 159 13.29 14.30 4.83
C ALA A 159 14.52 13.96 3.99
N ASN A 160 14.83 12.67 3.92
CA ASN A 160 15.76 12.14 2.93
C ASN A 160 15.15 12.31 1.53
N LYS A 161 15.98 12.61 0.55
CA LYS A 161 15.54 12.70 -0.83
C LYS A 161 15.11 11.33 -1.33
N GLY A 162 13.94 11.27 -1.93
CA GLY A 162 13.45 10.11 -2.63
C GLY A 162 14.20 9.88 -3.96
N LYS A 163 14.17 8.66 -4.42
CA LYS A 163 14.73 8.24 -5.71
C LYS A 163 13.74 7.38 -6.47
N VAL A 164 13.94 7.34 -7.79
CA VAL A 164 13.14 6.55 -8.72
C VAL A 164 14.08 5.88 -9.73
N PRO A 165 13.94 4.56 -10.00
CA PRO A 165 14.67 3.91 -11.07
C PRO A 165 14.06 4.29 -12.42
N GLY A 166 14.86 4.84 -13.34
CA GLY A 166 14.40 5.27 -14.65
C GLY A 166 13.19 6.19 -14.60
N ASP A 167 12.12 5.77 -15.24
CA ASP A 167 10.81 6.43 -15.23
C ASP A 167 9.89 5.94 -14.09
N GLY A 168 10.33 4.94 -13.32
CA GLY A 168 9.58 4.32 -12.24
C GLY A 168 8.52 3.33 -12.69
N ASN A 169 8.51 2.88 -13.95
CA ASN A 169 7.51 1.98 -14.49
C ASN A 169 8.06 0.58 -14.80
N TRP A 170 7.36 -0.42 -14.33
CA TRP A 170 7.51 -1.83 -14.70
C TRP A 170 6.45 -2.18 -15.72
N LYS A 171 6.84 -2.86 -16.79
CA LYS A 171 5.90 -3.45 -17.72
C LYS A 171 5.71 -4.92 -17.36
N ILE A 172 4.46 -5.32 -17.10
CA ILE A 172 4.07 -6.67 -16.70
C ILE A 172 3.09 -7.18 -17.75
N GLY A 173 3.59 -7.96 -18.71
CA GLY A 173 2.82 -8.32 -19.90
C GLY A 173 2.40 -7.06 -20.69
N SER A 174 1.09 -6.84 -20.84
CA SER A 174 0.51 -5.63 -21.46
C SER A 174 0.17 -4.51 -20.45
N ALA A 175 0.33 -4.78 -19.17
CA ALA A 175 -0.02 -3.86 -18.09
C ALA A 175 1.22 -3.09 -17.58
N HIS A 176 0.98 -2.04 -16.79
CA HIS A 176 2.02 -1.21 -16.20
C HIS A 176 1.82 -1.09 -14.69
N TYR A 177 2.90 -1.18 -13.96
CA TYR A 177 2.99 -0.85 -12.55
C TYR A 177 4.04 0.23 -12.36
N GLY A 178 3.73 1.26 -11.58
CA GLY A 178 4.65 2.34 -11.31
C GLY A 178 4.80 2.59 -9.81
N ALA A 179 6.00 3.03 -9.40
CA ALA A 179 6.28 3.41 -8.03
C ALA A 179 7.30 4.53 -7.95
N ALA A 180 7.06 5.47 -7.02
CA ALA A 180 8.00 6.49 -6.61
C ALA A 180 8.06 6.56 -5.09
N ILE A 181 9.22 6.27 -4.51
CA ILE A 181 9.47 6.46 -3.08
C ILE A 181 9.80 7.93 -2.85
N LEU A 182 8.80 8.71 -2.45
CA LEU A 182 8.89 10.17 -2.38
C LEU A 182 9.66 10.64 -1.15
N ILE A 183 9.39 10.01 0.01
CA ILE A 183 10.10 10.25 1.26
C ILE A 183 10.45 8.89 1.86
N PRO A 184 11.70 8.40 1.64
CA PRO A 184 12.13 7.12 2.22
C PRO A 184 12.22 7.17 3.75
N TYR A 185 12.55 8.33 4.30
CA TYR A 185 12.59 8.61 5.71
C TYR A 185 12.54 10.12 5.95
N GLY A 186 11.66 10.56 6.84
CA GLY A 186 11.58 11.98 7.21
C GLY A 186 11.16 12.17 8.66
N ARG A 187 11.74 13.15 9.35
CA ARG A 187 11.27 13.56 10.67
C ARG A 187 9.95 14.28 10.56
N VAL A 188 8.99 13.90 11.40
CA VAL A 188 7.65 14.50 11.44
C VAL A 188 7.32 15.05 12.80
N LYS A 189 6.48 16.09 12.81
CA LYS A 189 5.87 16.66 14.01
C LYS A 189 4.46 17.14 13.71
N GLY A 190 3.62 17.19 14.72
CA GLY A 190 2.25 17.67 14.59
C GLY A 190 1.35 17.10 15.65
N LYS A 191 0.08 16.91 15.33
CA LYS A 191 -0.93 16.39 16.25
C LYS A 191 -1.78 15.31 15.59
N ILE A 192 -2.22 14.38 16.43
CA ILE A 192 -3.22 13.37 16.08
C ILE A 192 -4.32 13.35 17.13
N ALA A 193 -5.55 13.07 16.72
CA ALA A 193 -6.65 12.96 17.66
C ALA A 193 -7.61 11.83 17.26
N PHE A 194 -8.22 11.25 18.27
CA PHE A 194 -9.33 10.33 18.13
C PHE A 194 -10.39 10.64 19.20
N ASN A 195 -11.59 11.01 18.74
CA ASN A 195 -12.68 11.54 19.55
C ASN A 195 -12.24 12.80 20.33
N SER A 196 -12.34 12.79 21.65
CA SER A 196 -11.91 13.88 22.53
C SER A 196 -10.42 13.87 22.87
N ASP A 197 -9.74 12.76 22.57
CA ASP A 197 -8.33 12.60 22.90
C ASP A 197 -7.42 13.21 21.82
N THR A 198 -6.47 14.04 22.22
CA THR A 198 -5.46 14.64 21.33
C THR A 198 -4.06 14.35 21.87
N LEU A 199 -3.12 14.12 20.96
CA LEU A 199 -1.70 13.91 21.23
C LEU A 199 -0.87 14.81 20.32
N GLU A 200 0.03 15.57 20.89
CA GLU A 200 1.16 16.17 20.17
C GLU A 200 2.15 15.06 19.88
N VAL A 201 2.62 14.97 18.63
CA VAL A 201 3.47 13.87 18.18
C VAL A 201 4.73 14.35 17.49
N LYS A 202 5.79 13.57 17.70
CA LYS A 202 7.06 13.65 16.97
C LYS A 202 7.45 12.25 16.59
N GLY A 203 8.23 12.10 15.52
CA GLY A 203 8.68 10.79 15.07
C GLY A 203 9.25 10.83 13.66
N TYR A 204 9.03 9.78 12.92
CA TYR A 204 9.43 9.71 11.51
C TYR A 204 8.29 9.18 10.65
N GLY A 205 8.41 9.42 9.34
CA GLY A 205 7.44 8.98 8.37
C GLY A 205 8.08 8.61 7.04
N TYR A 206 7.30 7.85 6.28
CA TYR A 206 7.56 7.36 4.94
C TYR A 206 6.42 7.77 4.03
N LEU A 207 6.72 8.04 2.76
CA LEU A 207 5.73 8.30 1.71
C LEU A 207 6.15 7.64 0.41
N GLU A 208 5.22 6.91 -0.20
CA GLU A 208 5.29 6.44 -1.57
C GLU A 208 4.08 6.89 -2.40
N HIS A 209 4.27 6.97 -3.70
CA HIS A 209 3.21 7.09 -4.70
C HIS A 209 3.33 5.91 -5.67
N THR A 210 2.25 5.17 -5.85
CA THR A 210 2.15 4.05 -6.78
C THR A 210 1.02 4.27 -7.77
N TRP A 211 1.18 3.74 -8.99
CA TRP A 211 0.13 3.77 -10.01
C TRP A 211 0.20 2.50 -10.85
N GLN A 212 -0.94 1.99 -11.30
CA GLN A 212 -0.95 0.75 -12.07
C GLN A 212 -2.19 0.58 -12.93
N SER A 213 -2.08 -0.27 -13.95
CA SER A 213 -3.22 -0.75 -14.72
C SER A 213 -4.11 -1.64 -13.86
N GLY A 214 -5.42 -1.40 -13.85
CA GLY A 214 -6.38 -2.16 -13.04
C GLY A 214 -6.36 -1.79 -11.56
N ASN A 215 -6.84 -2.68 -10.73
CA ASN A 215 -6.87 -2.54 -9.27
C ASN A 215 -5.52 -2.94 -8.64
N PRO A 216 -5.25 -2.50 -7.39
CA PRO A 216 -3.97 -2.77 -6.72
C PRO A 216 -3.55 -4.24 -6.65
N THR A 217 -4.51 -5.16 -6.67
CA THR A 217 -4.27 -6.62 -6.60
C THR A 217 -4.21 -7.31 -7.96
N ASP A 218 -4.48 -6.59 -9.04
CA ASP A 218 -4.49 -7.20 -10.39
C ASP A 218 -3.07 -7.52 -10.88
N LEU A 219 -2.06 -6.77 -10.42
CA LEU A 219 -0.66 -6.97 -10.79
C LEU A 219 0.21 -7.40 -9.62
N ALA A 220 -0.06 -6.88 -8.43
CA ALA A 220 0.67 -7.16 -7.20
C ALA A 220 -0.20 -8.01 -6.28
N VAL A 221 -0.15 -9.34 -6.42
CA VAL A 221 -0.90 -10.25 -5.52
C VAL A 221 -0.43 -10.14 -4.09
N GLN A 222 0.83 -9.71 -3.90
CA GLN A 222 1.41 -9.41 -2.61
C GLN A 222 2.36 -8.23 -2.73
N ALA A 223 2.30 -7.31 -1.77
CA ALA A 223 3.17 -6.16 -1.73
C ALA A 223 3.74 -5.93 -0.33
N PHE A 224 5.00 -5.51 -0.27
CA PHE A 224 5.79 -5.30 0.94
C PHE A 224 6.27 -3.87 0.99
N ASN A 225 5.93 -3.13 2.04
CA ASN A 225 6.55 -1.86 2.34
C ASN A 225 7.52 -2.06 3.51
N LEU A 226 8.73 -1.59 3.35
CA LEU A 226 9.79 -1.68 4.31
C LEU A 226 10.34 -0.29 4.60
N SER A 227 10.52 0.06 5.87
CA SER A 227 11.14 1.31 6.29
C SER A 227 12.02 1.06 7.52
N GLU A 228 13.31 1.35 7.41
CA GLU A 228 14.23 1.26 8.54
C GLU A 228 13.98 2.43 9.50
N ALA A 229 13.81 2.06 10.77
CA ALA A 229 13.18 2.89 11.79
C ALA A 229 14.07 3.94 12.44
N THR A 230 15.41 3.81 12.33
CA THR A 230 16.34 4.63 13.14
C THR A 230 17.08 5.68 12.33
N ARG A 231 17.55 5.34 11.14
CA ARG A 231 18.39 6.19 10.29
C ARG A 231 17.84 6.39 8.89
N GLY A 232 16.79 5.62 8.53
CA GLY A 232 16.29 5.56 7.16
C GLY A 232 17.30 4.94 6.21
N ALA A 233 18.05 3.92 6.70
CA ALA A 233 19.06 3.25 5.90
C ALA A 233 18.46 2.46 4.73
N TYR A 234 17.23 1.97 4.89
CA TYR A 234 16.49 1.23 3.86
C TYR A 234 15.04 1.65 3.87
N ALA A 235 14.48 1.94 2.72
CA ALA A 235 13.05 2.16 2.59
C ALA A 235 12.57 1.88 1.17
N GLY A 236 11.42 1.26 1.02
CA GLY A 236 10.83 1.06 -0.29
C GLY A 236 9.66 0.10 -0.33
N ARG A 237 9.30 -0.24 -1.55
CA ARG A 237 8.20 -1.14 -1.87
C ARG A 237 8.65 -2.22 -2.83
N LEU A 238 8.35 -3.44 -2.47
CA LEU A 238 8.50 -4.64 -3.29
C LEU A 238 7.13 -5.27 -3.50
N ALA A 239 6.98 -6.01 -4.59
CA ALA A 239 5.76 -6.75 -4.88
C ALA A 239 6.09 -8.07 -5.58
N LEU A 240 5.13 -9.00 -5.51
CA LEU A 240 5.13 -10.25 -6.26
C LEU A 240 3.91 -10.26 -7.18
N ASP A 241 4.09 -10.70 -8.41
CA ASP A 241 2.98 -11.02 -9.31
C ASP A 241 2.37 -12.40 -8.96
N GLU A 242 1.41 -12.87 -9.76
CA GLU A 242 0.74 -14.15 -9.55
C GLU A 242 1.68 -15.37 -9.68
N ASP A 243 2.76 -15.23 -10.44
CA ASP A 243 3.78 -16.28 -10.64
C ASP A 243 4.89 -16.20 -9.56
N GLY A 244 4.84 -15.21 -8.67
CA GLY A 244 5.84 -14.98 -7.63
C GLY A 244 7.07 -14.21 -8.14
N ALA A 245 7.01 -13.64 -9.34
CA ALA A 245 8.12 -12.83 -9.86
C ALA A 245 8.16 -11.46 -9.14
N PRO A 246 9.34 -11.04 -8.65
CA PRO A 246 9.47 -9.83 -7.86
C PRO A 246 9.65 -8.58 -8.72
N PHE A 247 9.07 -7.47 -8.25
CA PHE A 247 9.26 -6.14 -8.82
C PHE A 247 9.17 -5.06 -7.73
N GLY A 248 9.36 -3.79 -8.13
CA GLY A 248 9.52 -2.70 -7.17
C GLY A 248 10.98 -2.47 -6.80
N TYR A 249 11.25 -1.69 -5.76
CA TYR A 249 12.61 -1.36 -5.36
C TYR A 249 12.70 -0.89 -3.91
N ILE A 250 13.93 -0.88 -3.41
CA ILE A 250 14.30 -0.29 -2.12
C ILE A 250 15.39 0.76 -2.34
N ILE A 251 15.32 1.85 -1.62
CA ILE A 251 16.42 2.83 -1.50
C ILE A 251 17.26 2.42 -0.30
N GLU A 252 18.53 2.08 -0.54
CA GLU A 252 19.54 1.90 0.49
C GLU A 252 20.30 3.21 0.68
N LYS A 253 20.50 3.63 1.94
CA LYS A 253 21.28 4.80 2.31
C LYS A 253 22.43 4.41 3.22
N LYS A 254 23.67 4.67 2.76
CA LYS A 254 24.91 4.49 3.53
C LYS A 254 25.64 5.85 3.64
N GLY A 255 25.61 6.47 4.81
CA GLY A 255 26.10 7.83 5.01
C GLY A 255 25.28 8.83 4.17
N ASP A 256 25.96 9.64 3.36
CA ASP A 256 25.34 10.63 2.46
C ASP A 256 24.99 10.06 1.08
N LYS A 257 25.42 8.83 0.80
CA LYS A 257 25.12 8.17 -0.48
C LYS A 257 23.87 7.32 -0.35
N SER A 258 23.08 7.32 -1.42
CA SER A 258 21.94 6.42 -1.56
C SER A 258 21.94 5.78 -2.93
N LYS A 259 21.56 4.50 -2.98
CA LYS A 259 21.39 3.71 -4.21
C LYS A 259 20.05 3.00 -4.23
N ILE A 260 19.60 2.62 -5.40
CA ILE A 260 18.42 1.78 -5.60
C ILE A 260 18.85 0.32 -5.64
N LEU A 261 18.12 -0.53 -4.91
CA LEU A 261 18.23 -1.98 -4.95
C LEU A 261 16.98 -2.53 -5.65
N LEU A 262 17.20 -3.29 -6.73
CA LEU A 262 16.15 -4.00 -7.44
C LEU A 262 16.12 -5.47 -6.99
N PRO A 263 14.96 -6.05 -6.69
CA PRO A 263 14.88 -7.44 -6.27
C PRO A 263 15.23 -8.36 -7.44
N LYS A 264 16.06 -9.36 -7.16
CA LYS A 264 16.31 -10.51 -8.04
C LYS A 264 15.36 -11.64 -7.70
N GLU A 265 15.21 -11.88 -6.41
CA GLU A 265 14.39 -12.94 -5.88
C GLU A 265 13.86 -12.54 -4.51
N ILE A 266 12.63 -12.94 -4.20
CA ILE A 266 12.01 -12.83 -2.90
C ILE A 266 11.55 -14.21 -2.49
N LEU A 267 12.22 -14.79 -1.51
CA LEU A 267 11.86 -16.09 -0.94
C LEU A 267 11.06 -15.87 0.33
N GLU A 268 9.89 -16.47 0.34
CA GLU A 268 9.02 -16.49 1.50
C GLU A 268 9.15 -17.85 2.19
N ASN A 269 9.74 -17.84 3.38
CA ASN A 269 9.97 -19.04 4.19
C ASN A 269 9.06 -19.03 5.43
N GLY A 270 8.59 -20.23 5.83
CA GLY A 270 7.76 -20.40 7.01
C GLY A 270 6.29 -20.64 6.70
N LYS A 271 5.48 -20.65 7.75
CA LYS A 271 4.03 -20.91 7.65
C LYS A 271 3.27 -19.62 7.39
N PRO A 272 2.23 -19.64 6.55
CA PRO A 272 1.34 -18.50 6.39
C PRO A 272 0.69 -18.13 7.73
N TYR A 273 0.30 -16.89 7.93
CA TYR A 273 -0.53 -16.51 9.06
C TYR A 273 -1.87 -17.24 9.01
N LYS A 274 -2.38 -17.61 10.19
CA LYS A 274 -3.63 -18.36 10.30
C LYS A 274 -4.78 -17.68 9.52
N GLY A 275 -5.36 -18.45 8.59
CA GLY A 275 -6.50 -18.02 7.78
C GLY A 275 -6.13 -17.23 6.51
N SER A 276 -4.85 -17.21 6.13
CA SER A 276 -4.36 -16.55 4.92
C SER A 276 -3.43 -17.48 4.12
N LYS A 277 -3.40 -17.34 2.80
CA LYS A 277 -2.38 -17.95 1.96
C LYS A 277 -1.04 -17.23 2.10
N PHE A 278 -1.08 -15.93 2.36
CA PHE A 278 0.01 -14.99 2.48
C PHE A 278 -0.22 -14.10 3.71
N PRO A 279 0.79 -13.38 4.21
CA PRO A 279 2.22 -13.55 3.97
C PRO A 279 2.80 -14.72 4.77
N LYS A 280 3.98 -15.17 4.40
CA LYS A 280 4.77 -16.14 5.16
C LYS A 280 5.64 -15.44 6.20
N ALA A 281 6.03 -16.19 7.25
CA ALA A 281 6.63 -15.63 8.45
C ALA A 281 8.05 -15.06 8.27
N ALA A 282 8.78 -15.45 7.23
CA ALA A 282 10.12 -14.97 6.95
C ALA A 282 10.28 -14.58 5.50
N LEU A 283 10.98 -13.48 5.27
CA LEU A 283 11.26 -12.93 3.96
C LEU A 283 12.77 -12.87 3.76
N GLN A 284 13.25 -13.43 2.66
CA GLN A 284 14.64 -13.30 2.22
C GLN A 284 14.66 -12.67 0.83
N ILE A 285 15.39 -11.56 0.70
CA ILE A 285 15.45 -10.77 -0.53
C ILE A 285 16.90 -10.75 -1.03
N THR A 286 17.10 -11.17 -2.26
CA THR A 286 18.36 -10.98 -3.00
C THR A 286 18.19 -9.89 -4.05
N TRP A 287 19.29 -9.26 -4.44
CA TRP A 287 19.28 -8.10 -5.31
C TRP A 287 19.91 -8.38 -6.68
N GLN A 288 19.48 -7.66 -7.71
CA GLN A 288 20.08 -7.74 -9.03
C GLN A 288 21.45 -7.02 -9.07
N ASN A 289 21.64 -6.03 -8.24
CA ASN A 289 22.77 -5.09 -8.26
C ASN A 289 23.51 -4.98 -6.92
N ALA A 290 23.38 -6.00 -6.06
CA ALA A 290 24.13 -6.14 -4.80
C ALA A 290 24.26 -7.62 -4.44
N GLU A 291 25.32 -7.98 -3.73
CA GLU A 291 25.59 -9.37 -3.31
C GLU A 291 24.98 -9.71 -1.95
N ASP A 292 24.68 -8.71 -1.13
CA ASP A 292 24.10 -8.88 0.20
C ASP A 292 22.64 -9.35 0.10
N THR A 293 22.17 -9.98 1.16
CA THR A 293 20.82 -10.51 1.28
C THR A 293 20.13 -9.90 2.49
N LEU A 294 18.94 -9.35 2.30
CA LEU A 294 18.12 -8.86 3.42
C LEU A 294 17.20 -9.97 3.91
N THR A 295 17.34 -10.35 5.19
CA THR A 295 16.47 -11.34 5.83
C THR A 295 15.67 -10.70 6.95
N LEU A 296 14.34 -10.86 6.90
CA LEU A 296 13.40 -10.30 7.86
C LEU A 296 12.48 -11.38 8.42
N ASP A 297 12.43 -11.52 9.74
CA ASP A 297 11.41 -12.32 10.43
C ASP A 297 10.15 -11.48 10.66
N MET A 298 9.07 -11.82 9.96
CA MET A 298 7.78 -11.15 10.05
C MET A 298 6.72 -12.03 10.73
N SER A 299 7.13 -13.05 11.49
CA SER A 299 6.22 -14.01 12.14
C SER A 299 5.26 -13.39 13.16
N LYS A 300 5.57 -12.19 13.66
CA LYS A 300 4.80 -11.52 14.72
C LYS A 300 4.25 -10.18 14.25
N PRO A 301 3.18 -10.16 13.43
CA PRO A 301 2.52 -8.92 13.07
C PRO A 301 1.91 -8.28 14.33
N ARG A 302 2.02 -6.97 14.44
CA ARG A 302 1.42 -6.19 15.52
C ARG A 302 -0.04 -5.84 15.22
N GLN A 303 -0.37 -5.76 13.94
CA GLN A 303 -1.70 -5.43 13.45
C GLN A 303 -2.04 -6.28 12.24
N LYS A 304 -3.29 -6.75 12.21
CA LYS A 304 -3.93 -7.36 11.05
C LYS A 304 -5.31 -6.72 10.90
N PHE A 305 -5.66 -6.31 9.71
CA PHE A 305 -7.04 -5.94 9.40
C PHE A 305 -7.40 -6.34 7.97
N SER A 306 -8.68 -6.55 7.73
CA SER A 306 -9.23 -6.84 6.40
C SER A 306 -9.72 -5.57 5.74
N MET A 307 -9.47 -5.43 4.44
CA MET A 307 -10.05 -4.35 3.64
C MET A 307 -11.58 -4.31 3.75
N LEU A 308 -12.21 -5.48 3.96
CA LEU A 308 -13.66 -5.60 4.09
C LEU A 308 -14.21 -4.97 5.39
N GLU A 309 -13.38 -4.70 6.39
CA GLU A 309 -13.80 -4.01 7.61
C GLU A 309 -14.29 -2.58 7.35
N ASN A 310 -13.83 -1.96 6.24
CA ASN A 310 -14.24 -0.62 5.83
C ASN A 310 -15.61 -0.55 5.15
N PHE A 311 -16.25 -1.71 4.89
CA PHE A 311 -17.55 -1.78 4.24
C PHE A 311 -18.64 -2.10 5.25
N ASP A 312 -19.77 -1.37 5.16
CA ASP A 312 -20.94 -1.62 5.98
C ASP A 312 -21.81 -2.73 5.36
N GLY A 313 -22.29 -3.62 6.22
CA GLY A 313 -23.22 -4.69 5.83
C GLY A 313 -22.55 -5.92 5.19
N TRP A 314 -23.11 -7.09 5.51
CA TRP A 314 -22.57 -8.39 5.07
C TRP A 314 -22.65 -8.61 3.54
N LEU A 315 -23.72 -8.08 2.90
CA LEU A 315 -23.89 -8.19 1.44
C LEU A 315 -22.82 -7.41 0.69
N ALA A 316 -22.52 -6.17 1.12
CA ALA A 316 -21.46 -5.37 0.54
C ALA A 316 -20.09 -6.04 0.69
N LYS A 317 -19.80 -6.59 1.88
CA LYS A 317 -18.57 -7.37 2.13
C LYS A 317 -18.47 -8.58 1.23
N LYS A 318 -19.56 -9.36 1.08
CA LYS A 318 -19.59 -10.54 0.22
C LYS A 318 -19.40 -10.19 -1.26
N ALA A 319 -20.09 -9.17 -1.75
CA ALA A 319 -19.95 -8.69 -3.11
C ALA A 319 -18.52 -8.21 -3.39
N THR A 320 -17.94 -7.39 -2.51
CA THR A 320 -16.57 -6.90 -2.63
C THR A 320 -15.56 -8.05 -2.64
N LYS A 321 -15.72 -9.05 -1.75
CA LYS A 321 -14.86 -10.24 -1.71
C LYS A 321 -14.88 -11.02 -3.02
N VAL A 322 -16.07 -11.21 -3.61
CA VAL A 322 -16.21 -11.91 -4.91
C VAL A 322 -15.57 -11.09 -6.03
N MET A 323 -15.79 -9.78 -6.06
CA MET A 323 -15.26 -8.88 -7.08
C MET A 323 -13.72 -8.81 -7.07
N LEU A 324 -13.11 -8.88 -5.89
CA LEU A 324 -11.66 -8.81 -5.73
C LEU A 324 -10.98 -10.19 -5.87
N GLY A 325 -11.74 -11.27 -6.13
CA GLY A 325 -11.21 -12.63 -6.20
C GLY A 325 -10.75 -13.20 -4.85
N GLY A 326 -11.00 -12.48 -3.75
CA GLY A 326 -10.57 -12.88 -2.41
C GLY A 326 -10.77 -11.79 -1.37
N GLU A 327 -10.24 -12.01 -0.19
CA GLU A 327 -10.19 -11.03 0.89
C GLU A 327 -8.78 -10.47 1.01
N ILE A 328 -8.65 -9.16 0.86
CA ILE A 328 -7.36 -8.48 0.97
C ILE A 328 -7.11 -8.14 2.42
N PHE A 329 -5.97 -8.57 2.92
CA PHE A 329 -5.51 -8.30 4.26
C PHE A 329 -4.31 -7.37 4.26
N PHE A 330 -4.21 -6.61 5.34
CA PHE A 330 -3.05 -5.80 5.68
C PHE A 330 -2.44 -6.30 6.98
N TRP A 331 -1.17 -6.65 6.94
CA TRP A 331 -0.37 -7.00 8.11
C TRP A 331 0.69 -5.94 8.32
N ARG A 332 0.91 -5.58 9.55
CA ARG A 332 1.90 -4.57 9.91
C ARG A 332 2.66 -5.00 11.14
N GLY A 333 3.95 -4.74 11.15
CA GLY A 333 4.80 -5.17 12.24
C GLY A 333 6.11 -4.40 12.30
N ARG A 334 6.93 -4.86 13.23
CA ARG A 334 8.30 -4.41 13.41
C ARG A 334 9.18 -5.62 13.64
N THR A 335 10.31 -5.66 12.98
CA THR A 335 11.30 -6.71 13.14
C THR A 335 12.71 -6.12 13.19
N LYS A 336 13.65 -6.91 13.69
CA LYS A 336 15.07 -6.60 13.65
C LYS A 336 15.71 -7.52 12.61
N SER A 337 16.50 -6.95 11.69
CA SER A 337 17.27 -7.76 10.74
C SER A 337 18.45 -8.44 11.43
N ASN A 338 19.05 -9.38 10.70
CA ASN A 338 20.32 -10.02 11.10
C ASN A 338 21.47 -9.02 11.28
N GLU A 339 21.46 -7.90 10.54
CA GLU A 339 22.42 -6.81 10.65
C GLU A 339 22.14 -5.84 11.81
N GLY A 340 21.05 -6.06 12.55
CA GLY A 340 20.68 -5.26 13.72
C GLY A 340 19.83 -4.03 13.42
N TYR A 341 19.47 -3.75 12.16
CA TYR A 341 18.54 -2.70 11.79
C TYR A 341 17.11 -3.05 12.19
N VAL A 342 16.35 -2.03 12.58
CA VAL A 342 14.93 -2.19 12.96
C VAL A 342 14.06 -1.71 11.82
N TYR A 343 13.22 -2.59 11.30
CA TYR A 343 12.29 -2.29 10.22
C TYR A 343 10.86 -2.21 10.72
N ASP A 344 10.16 -1.17 10.35
CA ASP A 344 8.72 -1.17 10.29
C ASP A 344 8.29 -1.69 8.92
N TRP A 345 7.37 -2.61 8.90
CA TRP A 345 6.91 -3.25 7.67
C TRP A 345 5.40 -3.32 7.59
N SER A 346 4.89 -3.28 6.38
CA SER A 346 3.52 -3.62 6.07
C SER A 346 3.47 -4.56 4.86
N ILE A 347 2.54 -5.50 4.89
CA ILE A 347 2.27 -6.44 3.81
C ILE A 347 0.81 -6.32 3.44
N THR A 348 0.55 -6.28 2.14
CA THR A 348 -0.79 -6.33 1.55
C THR A 348 -0.88 -7.57 0.69
N GLY A 349 -1.92 -8.38 0.84
CA GLY A 349 -2.10 -9.59 0.04
C GLY A 349 -3.40 -10.33 0.38
N PHE A 350 -3.67 -11.44 -0.33
CA PHE A 350 -4.84 -12.31 -0.18
C PHE A 350 -4.71 -13.34 0.94
#